data_be8d236f937c70f82343e62bef94651e
#
_entry.id   be8d236f937c70f82343e62bef94651e
#
_cell.length_a   1.000
_cell.length_b   1.000
_cell.length_c   1.000
_cell.angle_alpha   90.00
_cell.angle_beta   90.00
_cell.angle_gamma   90.00
#
_symmetry.space_group_name_H-M   'P 1'
#
loop_
_entity.id
_entity.type
_entity.pdbx_description
1 polymer ?
#
loop_
_entity_poly.entity_id
_entity_poly.type
_entity_poly.pdbx_seq_one_letter_code
_entity_poly.pdbx_strand_id
1 'polypeptide(L)'
;RIAHWFAGDDLWPAGDPDSIALLDDLNRRFPTIEQTGAKVGIGVATGADHAYIAPVDVDVEDDRKLPMIMTNDVRQGTFRWGGSVLLNPWLPDGSLVDLKSFPKLAAHYARHPKLRERYVARKQPNAWFKTIDKVNYALISEPKLVLQDMKAHITPVYEAGGHYPHHNLYWITAKTWDLKVLGGLLLSSVAQSFIEAYCVRMRGGTLRFQSQYLRKIRVPEPSSISPELAAELADAFERG
;
A
#
# COMPACT_ATOMS: atom_id res chain seq x y z
N ARG A 1 23.78 18.24 22.99
CA ARG A 1 23.96 19.00 21.73
C ARG A 1 23.96 18.00 20.60
N ILE A 2 22.96 17.99 19.74
CA ILE A 2 22.90 17.11 18.56
C ILE A 2 23.81 17.75 17.50
N ALA A 3 24.88 17.07 17.11
CA ALA A 3 25.88 17.63 16.19
C ALA A 3 25.37 17.67 14.74
N HIS A 4 24.54 16.70 14.34
CA HIS A 4 23.94 16.59 13.02
C HIS A 4 22.50 16.10 13.17
N TRP A 5 21.54 17.01 13.13
CA TRP A 5 20.13 16.65 13.26
C TRP A 5 19.54 16.17 11.94
N PHE A 6 19.87 16.85 10.86
CA PHE A 6 19.47 16.52 9.49
C PHE A 6 20.41 17.23 8.51
N ALA A 7 20.49 16.76 7.30
CA ALA A 7 21.33 17.35 6.25
C ALA A 7 20.48 17.66 5.01
N GLY A 8 20.63 18.87 4.49
CA GLY A 8 20.00 19.30 3.23
C GLY A 8 18.47 19.18 3.23
N ASP A 9 17.93 18.47 2.22
CA ASP A 9 16.50 18.29 1.99
C ASP A 9 15.92 17.04 2.69
N ASP A 10 16.64 16.43 3.62
CA ASP A 10 16.17 15.27 4.35
C ASP A 10 14.95 15.60 5.24
N LEU A 11 14.09 14.59 5.44
CA LEU A 11 12.95 14.70 6.33
C LEU A 11 13.45 14.99 7.76
N TRP A 12 12.80 15.92 8.41
CA TRP A 12 13.10 16.29 9.78
C TRP A 12 12.57 15.23 10.75
N PRO A 13 13.44 14.47 11.46
CA PRO A 13 12.98 13.50 12.43
C PRO A 13 12.44 14.19 13.68
N ALA A 14 11.32 13.68 14.20
CA ALA A 14 10.79 14.08 15.51
C ALA A 14 11.21 13.04 16.55
N GLY A 15 11.59 13.49 17.75
CA GLY A 15 11.95 12.59 18.85
C GLY A 15 12.84 13.28 19.89
N ASP A 16 13.13 12.57 20.98
CA ASP A 16 14.14 12.95 21.94
C ASP A 16 15.57 12.69 21.36
N PRO A 17 16.61 13.28 21.97
CA PRO A 17 17.98 13.16 21.46
C PRO A 17 18.50 11.74 21.32
N ASP A 18 18.12 10.82 22.24
CA ASP A 18 18.59 9.43 22.21
C ASP A 18 17.93 8.65 21.09
N SER A 19 16.63 8.85 20.88
CA SER A 19 15.90 8.28 19.74
C SER A 19 16.47 8.75 18.40
N ILE A 20 16.79 10.04 18.27
CA ILE A 20 17.40 10.59 17.05
C ILE A 20 18.80 10.01 16.84
N ALA A 21 19.62 9.88 17.89
CA ALA A 21 20.95 9.27 17.79
C ALA A 21 20.88 7.81 17.35
N LEU A 22 19.91 7.04 17.88
CA LEU A 22 19.67 5.67 17.45
C LEU A 22 19.30 5.60 15.96
N LEU A 23 18.37 6.46 15.51
CA LEU A 23 17.96 6.51 14.10
C LEU A 23 19.12 6.88 13.18
N ASP A 24 19.98 7.81 13.59
CA ASP A 24 21.18 8.18 12.85
C ASP A 24 22.16 6.99 12.73
N ASP A 25 22.35 6.22 13.82
CA ASP A 25 23.17 5.03 13.77
C ASP A 25 22.59 3.96 12.83
N LEU A 26 21.29 3.68 12.92
CA LEU A 26 20.61 2.75 12.04
C LEU A 26 20.64 3.22 10.57
N ASN A 27 20.49 4.51 10.31
CA ASN A 27 20.58 5.10 8.97
C ASN A 27 21.96 4.90 8.33
N ARG A 28 23.02 4.90 9.12
CA ARG A 28 24.40 4.65 8.63
C ARG A 28 24.70 3.18 8.42
N ARG A 29 24.14 2.29 9.25
CA ARG A 29 24.50 0.87 9.28
C ARG A 29 23.67 -0.01 8.36
N PHE A 30 22.44 0.36 8.10
CA PHE A 30 21.49 -0.49 7.38
C PHE A 30 20.93 0.19 6.13
N PRO A 31 20.67 -0.58 5.06
CA PRO A 31 20.00 -0.09 3.87
C PRO A 31 18.53 0.23 4.17
N THR A 32 17.91 1.04 3.28
CA THR A 32 16.45 1.21 3.30
C THR A 32 15.76 -0.06 2.82
N ILE A 33 14.50 -0.21 3.19
CA ILE A 33 13.66 -1.33 2.72
C ILE A 33 13.66 -1.48 1.18
N GLU A 34 13.69 -0.38 0.41
CA GLU A 34 13.75 -0.44 -1.05
C GLU A 34 15.12 -0.84 -1.59
N GLN A 35 16.20 -0.46 -0.89
CA GLN A 35 17.57 -0.88 -1.27
C GLN A 35 17.77 -2.39 -1.11
N THR A 36 16.99 -3.04 -0.25
CA THR A 36 17.01 -4.51 -0.09
C THR A 36 16.12 -5.26 -1.09
N GLY A 37 15.59 -4.58 -2.11
CA GLY A 37 14.80 -5.18 -3.18
C GLY A 37 13.28 -5.19 -2.96
N ALA A 38 12.79 -4.65 -1.85
CA ALA A 38 11.35 -4.43 -1.66
C ALA A 38 10.87 -3.21 -2.49
N LYS A 39 9.58 -3.21 -2.80
CA LYS A 39 8.90 -2.07 -3.45
C LYS A 39 7.75 -1.63 -2.58
N VAL A 40 7.65 -0.33 -2.35
CA VAL A 40 6.60 0.28 -1.55
C VAL A 40 5.73 1.16 -2.44
N GLY A 41 4.42 0.94 -2.42
CA GLY A 41 3.49 1.74 -3.19
C GLY A 41 2.16 1.96 -2.47
N ILE A 42 1.28 2.69 -3.12
CA ILE A 42 -0.08 2.96 -2.68
C ILE A 42 -1.07 2.24 -3.59
N GLY A 43 -2.24 1.87 -3.07
CA GLY A 43 -3.30 1.29 -3.86
C GLY A 43 -3.94 2.29 -4.83
N VAL A 44 -4.88 1.81 -5.66
CA VAL A 44 -5.46 2.59 -6.76
C VAL A 44 -6.42 3.67 -6.26
N ALA A 45 -6.20 4.90 -6.71
CA ALA A 45 -7.15 5.98 -6.56
C ALA A 45 -8.11 6.01 -7.74
N THR A 46 -9.40 5.83 -7.46
CA THR A 46 -10.44 5.81 -8.50
C THR A 46 -10.89 7.21 -8.87
N GLY A 47 -10.93 8.13 -7.89
CA GLY A 47 -11.49 9.47 -8.01
C GLY A 47 -13.01 9.52 -8.01
N ALA A 48 -13.69 8.36 -7.83
CA ALA A 48 -15.13 8.25 -7.64
C ALA A 48 -15.50 6.84 -7.16
N ASP A 49 -15.11 6.50 -5.94
CA ASP A 49 -15.27 5.15 -5.38
C ASP A 49 -16.68 4.59 -5.53
N HIS A 50 -17.71 5.44 -5.33
CA HIS A 50 -19.12 5.06 -5.48
C HIS A 50 -19.50 4.58 -6.90
N ALA A 51 -18.68 4.84 -7.91
CA ALA A 51 -18.90 4.42 -9.28
C ALA A 51 -18.00 3.26 -9.72
N TYR A 52 -16.87 3.06 -9.02
CA TYR A 52 -15.90 2.03 -9.39
C TYR A 52 -15.84 0.87 -8.41
N ILE A 53 -16.27 1.06 -7.16
CA ILE A 53 -16.22 0.00 -6.15
C ILE A 53 -17.64 -0.51 -5.94
N ALA A 54 -17.79 -1.82 -6.10
CA ALA A 54 -19.07 -2.50 -5.99
C ALA A 54 -18.91 -3.84 -5.28
N PRO A 55 -19.99 -4.45 -4.77
CA PRO A 55 -19.95 -5.82 -4.30
C PRO A 55 -19.73 -6.79 -5.47
N VAL A 56 -19.18 -7.96 -5.22
CA VAL A 56 -18.77 -8.95 -6.24
C VAL A 56 -19.95 -9.48 -7.08
N ASP A 57 -21.16 -9.45 -6.54
CA ASP A 57 -22.42 -9.86 -7.21
C ASP A 57 -23.03 -8.79 -8.13
N VAL A 58 -22.37 -7.64 -8.27
CA VAL A 58 -22.81 -6.58 -9.21
C VAL A 58 -22.95 -7.12 -10.64
N ASP A 59 -24.00 -6.72 -11.34
CA ASP A 59 -24.24 -7.14 -12.72
C ASP A 59 -23.34 -6.36 -13.71
N VAL A 60 -22.09 -6.79 -13.79
CA VAL A 60 -21.06 -6.33 -14.72
C VAL A 60 -20.31 -7.57 -15.20
N GLU A 61 -19.67 -7.51 -16.37
CA GLU A 61 -18.85 -8.61 -16.91
C GLU A 61 -17.78 -9.05 -15.89
N ASP A 62 -17.63 -10.37 -15.68
CA ASP A 62 -16.79 -10.93 -14.62
C ASP A 62 -15.30 -10.58 -14.79
N ASP A 63 -14.82 -10.52 -16.02
CA ASP A 63 -13.46 -10.12 -16.35
C ASP A 63 -13.19 -8.62 -16.13
N ARG A 64 -14.22 -7.84 -15.78
CA ARG A 64 -14.11 -6.44 -15.39
C ARG A 64 -14.17 -6.23 -13.88
N LYS A 65 -14.39 -7.28 -13.12
CA LYS A 65 -14.42 -7.28 -11.65
C LYS A 65 -13.05 -7.67 -11.10
N LEU A 66 -12.27 -6.69 -10.66
CA LEU A 66 -10.99 -6.94 -10.02
C LEU A 66 -11.18 -6.98 -8.49
N PRO A 67 -10.94 -8.13 -7.83
CA PRO A 67 -11.05 -8.22 -6.38
C PRO A 67 -10.21 -7.15 -5.70
N MET A 68 -10.83 -6.38 -4.78
CA MET A 68 -10.20 -5.22 -4.15
C MET A 68 -10.06 -5.40 -2.65
N ILE A 69 -8.91 -5.02 -2.11
CA ILE A 69 -8.67 -4.95 -0.68
C ILE A 69 -9.13 -3.59 -0.18
N MET A 70 -10.08 -3.61 0.75
CA MET A 70 -10.55 -2.43 1.46
C MET A 70 -9.94 -2.35 2.87
N THR A 71 -9.98 -1.18 3.49
CA THR A 71 -9.43 -0.97 4.83
C THR A 71 -10.01 -1.94 5.87
N ASN A 72 -11.30 -2.30 5.75
CA ASN A 72 -11.94 -3.25 6.66
C ASN A 72 -11.40 -4.67 6.54
N ASP A 73 -10.89 -5.07 5.36
CA ASP A 73 -10.40 -6.42 5.10
C ASP A 73 -9.08 -6.73 5.84
N VAL A 74 -8.39 -5.67 6.30
CA VAL A 74 -7.10 -5.77 7.00
C VAL A 74 -7.12 -5.15 8.41
N ARG A 75 -8.31 -4.81 8.91
CA ARG A 75 -8.46 -4.05 10.17
C ARG A 75 -7.96 -4.81 11.40
N GLN A 76 -8.13 -6.14 11.42
CA GLN A 76 -7.86 -7.00 12.56
C GLN A 76 -6.48 -7.70 12.50
N GLY A 77 -5.52 -7.20 11.72
CA GLY A 77 -4.21 -7.83 11.58
C GLY A 77 -4.17 -9.05 10.64
N THR A 78 -5.33 -9.55 10.22
CA THR A 78 -5.46 -10.66 9.26
C THR A 78 -6.23 -10.22 8.04
N PHE A 79 -5.89 -10.80 6.87
CA PHE A 79 -6.62 -10.54 5.63
C PHE A 79 -7.92 -11.36 5.58
N ARG A 80 -9.04 -10.66 5.40
CA ARG A 80 -10.35 -11.26 5.15
C ARG A 80 -11.08 -10.45 4.10
N TRP A 81 -11.14 -10.96 2.87
CA TRP A 81 -11.80 -10.26 1.79
C TRP A 81 -13.31 -10.13 2.03
N GLY A 82 -13.79 -8.89 1.99
CA GLY A 82 -15.20 -8.53 2.21
C GLY A 82 -16.06 -8.54 0.95
N GLY A 83 -15.56 -9.06 -0.20
CA GLY A 83 -16.34 -9.16 -1.43
C GLY A 83 -16.43 -7.87 -2.24
N SER A 84 -15.56 -6.88 -2.00
CA SER A 84 -15.50 -5.66 -2.83
C SER A 84 -14.69 -5.89 -4.10
N VAL A 85 -15.16 -5.35 -5.22
CA VAL A 85 -14.43 -5.38 -6.49
C VAL A 85 -14.27 -3.97 -7.06
N LEU A 86 -13.15 -3.75 -7.74
CA LEU A 86 -12.98 -2.61 -8.63
C LEU A 86 -13.58 -2.97 -9.99
N LEU A 87 -14.52 -2.16 -10.46
CA LEU A 87 -14.99 -2.20 -11.85
C LEU A 87 -13.88 -1.59 -12.71
N ASN A 88 -13.07 -2.48 -13.31
CA ASN A 88 -11.77 -2.10 -13.87
C ASN A 88 -11.87 -1.70 -15.35
N PRO A 89 -11.60 -0.42 -15.67
CA PRO A 89 -11.64 0.06 -17.05
C PRO A 89 -10.34 -0.20 -17.83
N TRP A 90 -9.33 -0.82 -17.18
CA TRP A 90 -8.02 -1.02 -17.79
C TRP A 90 -7.83 -2.44 -18.32
N LEU A 91 -7.05 -2.57 -19.38
CA LEU A 91 -6.55 -3.83 -19.91
C LEU A 91 -5.13 -4.12 -19.36
N PRO A 92 -4.63 -5.37 -19.47
CA PRO A 92 -3.29 -5.72 -19.00
C PRO A 92 -2.15 -4.91 -19.62
N ASP A 93 -2.32 -4.43 -20.86
CA ASP A 93 -1.35 -3.58 -21.55
C ASP A 93 -1.41 -2.10 -21.09
N GLY A 94 -2.30 -1.78 -20.15
CA GLY A 94 -2.49 -0.43 -19.63
C GLY A 94 -3.29 0.49 -20.54
N SER A 95 -3.92 -0.02 -21.58
CA SER A 95 -4.94 0.69 -22.38
C SER A 95 -6.32 0.63 -21.69
N LEU A 96 -7.24 1.49 -22.12
CA LEU A 96 -8.64 1.43 -21.67
C LEU A 96 -9.41 0.45 -22.51
N VAL A 97 -10.41 -0.19 -21.89
CA VAL A 97 -11.36 -1.04 -22.60
C VAL A 97 -12.18 -0.25 -23.62
N ASP A 98 -12.61 -0.90 -24.70
CA ASP A 98 -13.71 -0.38 -25.50
C ASP A 98 -15.04 -0.71 -24.79
N LEU A 99 -15.73 0.32 -24.30
CA LEU A 99 -17.01 0.16 -23.59
C LEU A 99 -18.10 -0.50 -24.45
N LYS A 100 -17.97 -0.49 -25.77
CA LYS A 100 -18.92 -1.20 -26.66
C LYS A 100 -18.83 -2.72 -26.49
N SER A 101 -17.64 -3.21 -26.14
CA SER A 101 -17.38 -4.63 -25.87
C SER A 101 -17.84 -5.08 -24.48
N PHE A 102 -18.14 -4.12 -23.58
CA PHE A 102 -18.55 -4.36 -22.19
C PHE A 102 -19.84 -3.60 -21.86
N PRO A 103 -21.00 -4.04 -22.40
CA PRO A 103 -22.25 -3.31 -22.30
C PRO A 103 -22.76 -3.15 -20.85
N LYS A 104 -22.53 -4.13 -19.97
CA LYS A 104 -22.94 -4.03 -18.56
C LYS A 104 -22.08 -3.01 -17.81
N LEU A 105 -20.75 -3.03 -18.00
CA LEU A 105 -19.84 -2.02 -17.45
C LEU A 105 -20.21 -0.61 -17.98
N ALA A 106 -20.49 -0.48 -19.28
CA ALA A 106 -20.90 0.76 -19.89
C ALA A 106 -22.21 1.30 -19.28
N ALA A 107 -23.21 0.42 -19.12
CA ALA A 107 -24.48 0.76 -18.48
C ALA A 107 -24.28 1.15 -17.00
N HIS A 108 -23.40 0.47 -16.28
CA HIS A 108 -23.05 0.82 -14.91
C HIS A 108 -22.46 2.24 -14.83
N TYR A 109 -21.44 2.56 -15.63
CA TYR A 109 -20.85 3.89 -15.64
C TYR A 109 -21.81 4.99 -16.08
N ALA A 110 -22.74 4.68 -16.99
CA ALA A 110 -23.75 5.65 -17.44
C ALA A 110 -24.71 6.09 -16.32
N ARG A 111 -24.94 5.26 -15.31
CA ARG A 111 -25.71 5.60 -14.10
C ARG A 111 -25.01 6.63 -13.20
N HIS A 112 -23.73 6.92 -13.45
CA HIS A 112 -22.90 7.85 -12.68
C HIS A 112 -22.48 9.07 -13.52
N PRO A 113 -23.39 10.00 -13.88
CA PRO A 113 -23.10 11.10 -14.80
C PRO A 113 -21.97 12.01 -14.33
N LYS A 114 -21.78 12.15 -13.00
CA LYS A 114 -20.68 12.91 -12.39
C LYS A 114 -19.28 12.41 -12.78
N LEU A 115 -19.13 11.18 -13.29
CA LEU A 115 -17.87 10.70 -13.82
C LEU A 115 -17.32 11.60 -14.93
N ARG A 116 -18.18 12.20 -15.75
CA ARG A 116 -17.82 13.12 -16.86
C ARG A 116 -17.40 14.50 -16.37
N GLU A 117 -17.78 14.88 -15.15
CA GLU A 117 -17.47 16.18 -14.55
C GLU A 117 -16.09 16.21 -13.88
N ARG A 118 -15.48 15.03 -13.63
CA ARG A 118 -14.17 14.93 -12.99
C ARG A 118 -13.08 15.60 -13.82
N TYR A 119 -12.07 16.12 -13.16
CA TYR A 119 -10.92 16.77 -13.81
C TYR A 119 -10.27 15.90 -14.89
N VAL A 120 -10.06 14.61 -14.59
CA VAL A 120 -9.48 13.65 -15.55
C VAL A 120 -10.36 13.43 -16.79
N ALA A 121 -11.67 13.44 -16.63
CA ALA A 121 -12.64 13.31 -17.73
C ALA A 121 -12.71 14.58 -18.58
N ARG A 122 -12.64 15.76 -17.96
CA ARG A 122 -12.60 17.03 -18.69
C ARG A 122 -11.33 17.19 -19.53
N LYS A 123 -10.18 16.72 -19.02
CA LYS A 123 -8.92 16.71 -19.78
C LYS A 123 -8.90 15.70 -20.91
N GLN A 124 -9.60 14.57 -20.76
CA GLN A 124 -9.65 13.49 -21.75
C GLN A 124 -11.08 12.98 -21.90
N PRO A 125 -11.97 13.70 -22.66
CA PRO A 125 -13.37 13.36 -22.79
C PRO A 125 -13.64 11.96 -23.32
N ASN A 126 -12.81 11.44 -24.21
CA ASN A 126 -12.91 10.08 -24.75
C ASN A 126 -12.54 8.98 -23.73
N ALA A 127 -11.86 9.35 -22.65
CA ALA A 127 -11.44 8.47 -21.55
C ALA A 127 -12.14 8.85 -20.23
N TRP A 128 -13.35 9.40 -20.32
CA TRP A 128 -14.10 9.93 -19.16
C TRP A 128 -14.34 8.90 -18.05
N PHE A 129 -14.32 7.61 -18.40
CA PHE A 129 -14.58 6.48 -17.52
C PHE A 129 -13.29 5.90 -16.88
N LYS A 130 -12.12 6.49 -17.08
CA LYS A 130 -10.89 6.03 -16.45
C LYS A 130 -10.84 6.40 -14.96
N THR A 131 -10.15 5.58 -14.18
CA THR A 131 -9.74 5.92 -12.80
C THR A 131 -8.64 7.00 -12.81
N ILE A 132 -8.32 7.60 -11.66
CA ILE A 132 -7.17 8.51 -11.56
C ILE A 132 -5.89 7.74 -11.87
N ASP A 133 -5.66 6.63 -11.15
CA ASP A 133 -4.50 5.78 -11.33
C ASP A 133 -4.82 4.63 -12.29
N LYS A 134 -3.79 4.15 -12.98
CA LYS A 134 -3.86 2.90 -13.73
C LYS A 134 -3.73 1.70 -12.81
N VAL A 135 -4.38 0.60 -13.17
CA VAL A 135 -4.18 -0.70 -12.52
C VAL A 135 -2.87 -1.31 -13.02
N ASN A 136 -1.98 -1.65 -12.10
CA ASN A 136 -0.80 -2.46 -12.39
C ASN A 136 -1.15 -3.93 -12.28
N TYR A 137 -1.35 -4.61 -13.40
CA TYR A 137 -1.77 -6.00 -13.41
C TYR A 137 -0.79 -6.96 -12.75
N ALA A 138 0.52 -6.68 -12.78
CA ALA A 138 1.52 -7.51 -12.11
C ALA A 138 1.29 -7.55 -10.58
N LEU A 139 0.84 -6.44 -9.99
CA LEU A 139 0.57 -6.37 -8.56
C LEU A 139 -0.60 -7.28 -8.11
N ILE A 140 -1.52 -7.64 -9.01
CA ILE A 140 -2.68 -8.47 -8.67
C ILE A 140 -2.25 -9.83 -8.14
N SER A 141 -1.37 -10.51 -8.86
CA SER A 141 -0.92 -11.87 -8.56
C SER A 141 0.26 -11.91 -7.59
N GLU A 142 0.96 -10.79 -7.38
CA GLU A 142 2.11 -10.75 -6.47
C GLU A 142 1.65 -10.83 -5.01
N PRO A 143 2.23 -11.73 -4.18
CA PRO A 143 2.08 -11.66 -2.74
C PRO A 143 2.56 -10.33 -2.20
N LYS A 144 1.88 -9.80 -1.20
CA LYS A 144 2.19 -8.47 -0.66
C LYS A 144 1.86 -8.34 0.82
N LEU A 145 2.59 -7.45 1.50
CA LEU A 145 2.17 -6.90 2.78
C LEU A 145 1.31 -5.66 2.53
N VAL A 146 0.19 -5.57 3.22
CA VAL A 146 -0.75 -4.45 3.11
C VAL A 146 -0.80 -3.70 4.43
N LEU A 147 -0.73 -2.37 4.36
CA LEU A 147 -0.74 -1.48 5.53
C LEU A 147 -1.84 -0.43 5.38
N GLN A 148 -2.51 -0.10 6.47
CA GLN A 148 -3.48 1.00 6.50
C GLN A 148 -2.77 2.36 6.51
N ASP A 149 -3.36 3.38 5.85
CA ASP A 149 -2.80 4.74 5.79
C ASP A 149 -2.70 5.40 7.19
N MET A 150 -3.69 5.17 8.05
CA MET A 150 -3.75 5.80 9.37
C MET A 150 -3.93 4.78 10.48
N LYS A 151 -2.91 4.62 11.33
CA LYS A 151 -2.92 3.82 12.56
C LYS A 151 -1.94 4.38 13.59
N ALA A 152 -2.07 3.95 14.86
CA ALA A 152 -1.09 4.27 15.89
C ALA A 152 0.20 3.46 15.72
N HIS A 153 0.08 2.20 15.31
CA HIS A 153 1.19 1.28 15.12
C HIS A 153 1.21 0.71 13.71
N ILE A 154 2.40 0.45 13.21
CA ILE A 154 2.60 -0.26 11.96
C ILE A 154 2.11 -1.70 12.12
N THR A 155 1.18 -2.11 11.28
CA THR A 155 0.54 -3.45 11.36
C THR A 155 0.41 -3.98 9.93
N PRO A 156 1.46 -4.58 9.37
CA PRO A 156 1.40 -5.19 8.05
C PRO A 156 0.53 -6.44 8.08
N VAL A 157 -0.22 -6.66 7.01
CA VAL A 157 -1.07 -7.84 6.82
C VAL A 157 -0.66 -8.53 5.53
N TYR A 158 -0.41 -9.84 5.58
CA TYR A 158 -0.03 -10.62 4.42
C TYR A 158 -1.25 -10.94 3.54
N GLU A 159 -1.10 -10.73 2.24
CA GLU A 159 -2.03 -11.12 1.17
C GLU A 159 -1.29 -11.94 0.12
N ALA A 160 -1.77 -13.15 -0.15
CA ALA A 160 -1.06 -14.15 -0.96
C ALA A 160 -1.07 -13.90 -2.48
N GLY A 161 -1.78 -12.87 -2.93
CA GLY A 161 -2.06 -12.57 -4.33
C GLY A 161 -3.52 -12.81 -4.69
N GLY A 162 -3.99 -12.10 -5.71
CA GLY A 162 -5.36 -12.18 -6.22
C GLY A 162 -6.18 -10.91 -5.99
N HIS A 163 -5.72 -9.99 -5.15
CA HIS A 163 -6.47 -8.78 -4.81
C HIS A 163 -5.65 -7.52 -5.04
N TYR A 164 -6.33 -6.41 -5.36
CA TYR A 164 -5.71 -5.11 -5.60
C TYR A 164 -6.03 -4.12 -4.47
N PRO A 165 -5.04 -3.43 -3.88
CA PRO A 165 -5.27 -2.51 -2.75
C PRO A 165 -5.99 -1.23 -3.18
N HIS A 166 -6.93 -0.76 -2.36
CA HIS A 166 -7.53 0.57 -2.45
C HIS A 166 -6.53 1.66 -2.01
N HIS A 167 -6.69 2.91 -2.48
CA HIS A 167 -5.77 4.02 -2.20
C HIS A 167 -5.60 4.41 -0.73
N ASN A 168 -6.45 3.91 0.17
CA ASN A 168 -6.27 4.05 1.62
C ASN A 168 -5.34 2.98 2.22
N LEU A 169 -4.71 2.18 1.37
CA LEU A 169 -3.80 1.11 1.74
C LEU A 169 -2.47 1.29 1.01
N TYR A 170 -1.37 1.08 1.74
CA TYR A 170 -0.04 0.91 1.17
C TYR A 170 0.24 -0.57 1.00
N TRP A 171 1.10 -0.88 0.06
CA TRP A 171 1.54 -2.25 -0.20
C TRP A 171 3.06 -2.33 -0.28
N ILE A 172 3.60 -3.47 0.12
CA ILE A 172 5.01 -3.82 -0.02
C ILE A 172 5.08 -5.17 -0.71
N THR A 173 5.81 -5.23 -1.82
CA THR A 173 6.17 -6.48 -2.51
C THR A 173 7.67 -6.64 -2.49
N ALA A 174 8.16 -7.87 -2.50
CA ALA A 174 9.60 -8.14 -2.60
C ALA A 174 9.84 -9.53 -3.20
N LYS A 175 10.88 -9.63 -4.04
CA LYS A 175 11.34 -10.90 -4.59
C LYS A 175 12.51 -11.50 -3.81
N THR A 176 13.21 -10.66 -3.05
CA THR A 176 14.40 -10.99 -2.28
C THR A 176 14.08 -11.36 -0.83
N TRP A 177 12.84 -11.14 -0.39
CA TRP A 177 12.39 -11.37 0.97
C TRP A 177 11.34 -12.48 1.04
N ASP A 178 11.40 -13.28 2.10
CA ASP A 178 10.17 -13.84 2.65
C ASP A 178 9.36 -12.71 3.29
N LEU A 179 8.13 -12.49 2.79
CA LEU A 179 7.29 -11.38 3.24
C LEU A 179 6.84 -11.52 4.70
N LYS A 180 6.79 -12.75 5.25
CA LYS A 180 6.48 -12.95 6.66
C LYS A 180 7.64 -12.53 7.55
N VAL A 181 8.88 -12.81 7.14
CA VAL A 181 10.10 -12.33 7.81
C VAL A 181 10.15 -10.81 7.78
N LEU A 182 9.91 -10.20 6.62
CA LEU A 182 9.84 -8.74 6.50
C LEU A 182 8.70 -8.17 7.34
N GLY A 183 7.56 -8.84 7.39
CA GLY A 183 6.42 -8.48 8.23
C GLY A 183 6.78 -8.46 9.72
N GLY A 184 7.52 -9.47 10.19
CA GLY A 184 8.04 -9.52 11.56
C GLY A 184 8.99 -8.38 11.90
N LEU A 185 9.90 -8.02 10.98
CA LEU A 185 10.76 -6.84 11.13
C LEU A 185 9.93 -5.55 11.22
N LEU A 186 8.88 -5.42 10.42
CA LEU A 186 8.01 -4.24 10.42
C LEU A 186 7.15 -4.14 11.69
N LEU A 187 6.87 -5.23 12.39
CA LEU A 187 6.20 -5.22 13.70
C LEU A 187 7.13 -4.81 14.85
N SER A 188 8.44 -4.71 14.61
CA SER A 188 9.42 -4.37 15.65
C SER A 188 9.29 -2.93 16.14
N SER A 189 9.72 -2.69 17.38
CA SER A 189 9.85 -1.33 17.93
C SER A 189 10.81 -0.46 17.14
N VAL A 190 11.79 -1.04 16.45
CA VAL A 190 12.71 -0.31 15.57
C VAL A 190 11.96 0.28 14.37
N ALA A 191 11.16 -0.52 13.66
CA ALA A 191 10.35 0.00 12.56
C ALA A 191 9.33 1.05 13.04
N GLN A 192 8.73 0.83 14.21
CA GLN A 192 7.84 1.79 14.85
C GLN A 192 8.55 3.13 15.13
N SER A 193 9.80 3.10 15.60
CA SER A 193 10.60 4.31 15.86
C SER A 193 10.82 5.14 14.59
N PHE A 194 11.07 4.51 13.44
CA PHE A 194 11.14 5.21 12.15
C PHE A 194 9.81 5.88 11.80
N ILE A 195 8.69 5.18 11.99
CA ILE A 195 7.35 5.70 11.72
C ILE A 195 7.04 6.89 12.63
N GLU A 196 7.36 6.79 13.92
CA GLU A 196 7.12 7.87 14.89
C GLU A 196 7.97 9.11 14.64
N ALA A 197 9.19 8.91 14.15
CA ALA A 197 10.11 10.00 13.85
C ALA A 197 9.76 10.76 12.55
N TYR A 198 9.29 10.05 11.53
CA TYR A 198 9.13 10.64 10.20
C TYR A 198 7.67 10.86 9.77
N CYS A 199 6.71 10.10 10.30
CA CYS A 199 5.32 10.22 9.91
C CYS A 199 4.62 11.43 10.52
N VAL A 200 3.68 11.97 9.76
CA VAL A 200 2.82 13.07 10.25
C VAL A 200 1.90 12.54 11.35
N ARG A 201 1.95 13.19 12.52
CA ARG A 201 1.02 12.93 13.63
C ARG A 201 -0.31 13.61 13.34
N MET A 202 -1.36 12.82 13.39
CA MET A 202 -2.73 13.27 13.18
C MET A 202 -3.44 13.44 14.54
N ARG A 203 -4.55 14.18 14.55
CA ARG A 203 -5.38 14.34 15.75
C ARG A 203 -5.85 12.98 16.27
N GLY A 204 -5.75 12.75 17.58
CA GLY A 204 -6.13 11.49 18.20
C GLY A 204 -5.02 10.44 18.29
N GLY A 205 -3.75 10.83 18.06
CA GLY A 205 -2.58 9.96 18.28
C GLY A 205 -2.29 8.97 17.14
N THR A 206 -3.03 9.05 16.02
CA THR A 206 -2.72 8.26 14.83
C THR A 206 -1.59 8.88 14.03
N LEU A 207 -0.85 8.03 13.32
CA LEU A 207 0.21 8.39 12.39
C LEU A 207 -0.27 8.15 10.96
N ARG A 208 0.14 9.00 10.03
CA ARG A 208 -0.17 8.84 8.62
C ARG A 208 1.01 8.16 7.91
N PHE A 209 0.84 6.89 7.54
CA PHE A 209 1.87 6.08 6.89
C PHE A 209 1.92 6.38 5.40
N GLN A 210 2.60 7.44 5.00
CA GLN A 210 2.81 7.69 3.57
C GLN A 210 3.97 6.86 3.05
N SER A 211 3.92 6.43 1.78
CA SER A 211 4.95 5.59 1.16
C SER A 211 6.36 6.16 1.32
N GLN A 212 6.51 7.48 1.27
CA GLN A 212 7.79 8.16 1.46
C GLN A 212 8.42 7.92 2.85
N TYR A 213 7.59 7.73 3.88
CA TYR A 213 8.06 7.42 5.24
C TYR A 213 8.34 5.93 5.40
N LEU A 214 7.48 5.06 4.87
CA LEU A 214 7.71 3.61 4.85
C LEU A 214 9.05 3.28 4.16
N ARG A 215 9.40 3.99 3.09
CA ARG A 215 10.68 3.83 2.39
C ARG A 215 11.90 4.21 3.23
N LYS A 216 11.73 5.00 4.29
CA LYS A 216 12.84 5.38 5.21
C LYS A 216 13.17 4.28 6.22
N ILE A 217 12.30 3.29 6.43
CA ILE A 217 12.56 2.19 7.37
C ILE A 217 13.84 1.47 6.93
N ARG A 218 14.74 1.26 7.89
CA ARG A 218 15.98 0.52 7.71
C ARG A 218 15.78 -0.92 8.12
N VAL A 219 16.30 -1.82 7.32
CA VAL A 219 16.25 -3.27 7.55
C VAL A 219 17.61 -3.89 7.24
N PRO A 220 17.98 -5.00 7.87
CA PRO A 220 19.18 -5.74 7.48
C PRO A 220 19.05 -6.26 6.04
N GLU A 221 20.17 -6.60 5.41
CA GLU A 221 20.12 -7.36 4.15
C GLU A 221 19.47 -8.72 4.38
N PRO A 222 18.58 -9.20 3.49
CA PRO A 222 17.90 -10.48 3.66
C PRO A 222 18.86 -11.64 3.89
N SER A 223 19.99 -11.64 3.18
CA SER A 223 21.04 -12.67 3.29
C SER A 223 21.82 -12.64 4.61
N SER A 224 21.72 -11.57 5.40
CA SER A 224 22.38 -11.46 6.70
C SER A 224 21.56 -12.00 7.86
N ILE A 225 20.31 -12.39 7.62
CA ILE A 225 19.41 -12.96 8.63
C ILE A 225 19.64 -14.47 8.71
N SER A 226 19.96 -14.98 9.89
CA SER A 226 20.12 -16.43 10.07
C SER A 226 18.77 -17.15 9.89
N PRO A 227 18.77 -18.44 9.49
CA PRO A 227 17.54 -19.21 9.35
C PRO A 227 16.68 -19.25 10.64
N GLU A 228 17.35 -19.31 11.80
CA GLU A 228 16.70 -19.33 13.12
C GLU A 228 15.97 -18.00 13.37
N LEU A 229 16.65 -16.86 13.16
CA LEU A 229 16.04 -15.55 13.32
C LEU A 229 14.93 -15.31 12.28
N ALA A 230 15.08 -15.81 11.06
CA ALA A 230 14.04 -15.72 10.05
C ALA A 230 12.77 -16.47 10.48
N ALA A 231 12.92 -17.69 11.05
CA ALA A 231 11.80 -18.45 11.58
C ALA A 231 11.12 -17.71 12.75
N GLU A 232 11.88 -17.18 13.69
CA GLU A 232 11.35 -16.40 14.82
C GLU A 232 10.55 -15.16 14.36
N LEU A 233 11.07 -14.43 13.36
CA LEU A 233 10.42 -13.25 12.80
C LEU A 233 9.11 -13.62 12.08
N ALA A 234 9.13 -14.71 11.29
CA ALA A 234 7.93 -15.19 10.60
C ALA A 234 6.86 -15.65 11.60
N ASP A 235 7.27 -16.40 12.64
CA ASP A 235 6.37 -16.84 13.72
C ASP A 235 5.79 -15.64 14.50
N ALA A 236 6.61 -14.64 14.79
CA ALA A 236 6.15 -13.41 15.44
C ALA A 236 5.10 -12.68 14.58
N PHE A 237 5.33 -12.63 13.26
CA PHE A 237 4.39 -12.03 12.32
C PHE A 237 3.05 -12.79 12.26
N GLU A 238 3.07 -14.12 12.32
CA GLU A 238 1.84 -14.93 12.27
C GLU A 238 1.03 -14.88 13.57
N ARG A 239 1.68 -14.55 14.69
CA ARG A 239 1.01 -14.40 16.01
C ARG A 239 0.46 -13.00 16.27
N GLY A 240 0.97 -11.97 15.58
CA GLY A 240 0.60 -10.56 15.78
C GLY A 240 -0.49 -10.11 14.86
#